data_b8bb33bff8e634386875d87493c4dd69
#
_entry.id   b8bb33bff8e634386875d87493c4dd69
#
_cell.length_a   1.000
_cell.length_b   1.000
_cell.length_c   1.000
_cell.angle_alpha   90.00
_cell.angle_beta   90.00
_cell.angle_gamma   90.00
#
_symmetry.space_group_name_H-M   'P 1'
#
loop_
_entity.id
_entity.type
_entity.pdbx_description
1 polymer ?
#
loop_
_entity_poly.entity_id
_entity_poly.type
_entity_poly.pdbx_seq_one_letter_code
_entity_poly.pdbx_strand_id
1 'polypeptide(L)'
;PASELLKRINPNAEITCDNGHYQNLPFEVPQNWSWTTLGKIGRWQSGSTPSRLNKDYYNGNIPWLKTGDLNDGYITHIPEYITEKALNETSVKLNPAGSVLIAMYGATIGKIGILTYPATTNQACCACETFNGIDKEFLFFFLLSHRDEFIKMGGGGAQPNISKEKIINTYIPLPPFAEQKRIVSAVRKAFVQLD
;
A
#
# COMPACT_ATOMS: atom_id res chain seq x y z
N PRO A 1 -2.60 -23.19 -4.35
CA PRO A 1 -2.87 -22.66 -3.00
C PRO A 1 -2.08 -21.38 -2.75
N ALA A 2 -2.58 -20.51 -1.88
CA ALA A 2 -1.91 -19.27 -1.50
C ALA A 2 -0.57 -19.52 -0.77
N SER A 3 -0.47 -20.63 -0.06
CA SER A 3 0.78 -21.08 0.58
C SER A 3 1.92 -21.29 -0.41
N GLU A 4 1.66 -21.87 -1.58
CA GLU A 4 2.67 -22.01 -2.63
C GLU A 4 3.05 -20.67 -3.26
N LEU A 5 2.09 -19.75 -3.40
CA LEU A 5 2.35 -18.40 -3.86
C LEU A 5 3.30 -17.68 -2.90
N LEU A 6 3.02 -17.72 -1.59
CA LEU A 6 3.88 -17.12 -0.56
C LEU A 6 5.29 -17.71 -0.57
N LYS A 7 5.44 -19.04 -0.70
CA LYS A 7 6.76 -19.70 -0.82
C LYS A 7 7.57 -19.21 -2.02
N ARG A 8 6.92 -18.96 -3.16
CA ARG A 8 7.59 -18.39 -4.34
C ARG A 8 8.01 -16.94 -4.16
N ILE A 9 7.19 -16.15 -3.47
CA ILE A 9 7.45 -14.73 -3.23
C ILE A 9 8.59 -14.55 -2.22
N ASN A 10 8.60 -15.36 -1.16
CA ASN A 10 9.61 -15.30 -0.12
C ASN A 10 9.97 -16.73 0.33
N PRO A 11 10.99 -17.38 -0.29
CA PRO A 11 11.40 -18.73 0.04
C PRO A 11 11.80 -18.94 1.51
N ASN A 12 12.22 -17.89 2.18
CA ASN A 12 12.63 -17.91 3.60
C ASN A 12 11.50 -17.53 4.56
N ALA A 13 10.30 -17.20 4.06
CA ALA A 13 9.17 -16.99 4.94
C ALA A 13 8.75 -18.35 5.53
N GLU A 14 8.76 -18.46 6.84
CA GLU A 14 8.05 -19.53 7.53
C GLU A 14 6.56 -19.40 7.20
N ILE A 15 6.14 -20.19 6.22
CA ILE A 15 4.72 -20.27 5.85
C ILE A 15 4.18 -21.45 6.63
N THR A 16 3.62 -21.15 7.75
CA THR A 16 2.81 -22.11 8.49
C THR A 16 1.50 -22.24 7.75
N CYS A 17 1.35 -23.33 7.00
CA CYS A 17 0.08 -23.75 6.38
C CYS A 17 -0.98 -24.11 7.43
N ASP A 18 -0.67 -23.88 8.68
CA ASP A 18 -1.49 -24.19 9.83
C ASP A 18 -2.06 -22.88 10.39
N ASN A 19 -3.37 -22.74 10.36
CA ASN A 19 -4.10 -21.64 11.00
C ASN A 19 -3.78 -21.51 12.51
N GLY A 20 -2.97 -22.43 13.08
CA GLY A 20 -2.58 -22.48 14.48
C GLY A 20 -1.40 -21.58 14.89
N HIS A 21 -0.64 -21.01 13.95
CA HIS A 21 0.55 -20.20 14.31
C HIS A 21 0.25 -18.72 14.56
N TYR A 22 -0.88 -18.22 14.09
CA TYR A 22 -1.33 -16.87 14.41
C TYR A 22 -2.36 -16.96 15.53
N GLN A 23 -1.96 -16.67 16.76
CA GLN A 23 -2.89 -16.51 17.87
C GLN A 23 -3.81 -15.30 17.60
N ASN A 24 -5.12 -15.50 17.75
CA ASN A 24 -6.14 -14.44 17.55
C ASN A 24 -6.36 -13.98 16.11
N LEU A 25 -6.44 -14.89 15.14
CA LEU A 25 -6.92 -14.54 13.80
C LEU A 25 -8.38 -14.08 13.86
N PRO A 26 -8.77 -13.07 13.06
CA PRO A 26 -10.12 -12.49 13.11
C PRO A 26 -11.24 -13.49 12.75
N PHE A 27 -10.96 -14.45 11.86
CA PHE A 27 -11.92 -15.45 11.37
C PHE A 27 -11.19 -16.60 10.66
N GLU A 28 -11.91 -17.69 10.41
CA GLU A 28 -11.43 -18.81 9.60
C GLU A 28 -11.46 -18.46 8.11
N VAL A 29 -10.45 -18.90 7.36
CA VAL A 29 -10.38 -18.72 5.91
C VAL A 29 -10.50 -20.06 5.19
N PRO A 30 -10.94 -20.09 3.90
CA PRO A 30 -10.97 -21.32 3.10
C PRO A 30 -9.60 -22.03 3.08
N GLN A 31 -9.59 -23.36 2.95
CA GLN A 31 -8.36 -24.17 3.01
C GLN A 31 -7.28 -23.79 1.98
N ASN A 32 -7.65 -23.19 0.86
CA ASN A 32 -6.73 -22.74 -0.19
C ASN A 32 -6.25 -21.30 -0.01
N TRP A 33 -6.72 -20.59 1.04
CA TRP A 33 -6.24 -19.28 1.45
C TRP A 33 -5.16 -19.42 2.53
N SER A 34 -4.42 -18.36 2.77
CA SER A 34 -3.42 -18.33 3.83
C SER A 34 -3.39 -16.97 4.50
N TRP A 35 -3.36 -16.94 5.83
CA TRP A 35 -3.07 -15.72 6.55
C TRP A 35 -1.59 -15.34 6.37
N THR A 36 -1.34 -14.06 6.18
CA THR A 36 0.00 -13.49 6.09
C THR A 36 -0.04 -12.04 6.57
N THR A 37 1.08 -11.31 6.46
CA THR A 37 1.11 -9.87 6.75
C THR A 37 1.35 -9.07 5.48
N LEU A 38 0.94 -7.81 5.48
CA LEU A 38 1.15 -6.90 4.35
C LEU A 38 2.64 -6.79 3.96
N GLY A 39 3.54 -6.86 4.94
CA GLY A 39 4.98 -6.83 4.69
C GLY A 39 5.52 -8.01 3.86
N LYS A 40 4.80 -9.13 3.82
CA LYS A 40 5.22 -10.33 3.08
C LYS A 40 4.70 -10.39 1.65
N ILE A 41 3.81 -9.49 1.23
CA ILE A 41 3.18 -9.50 -0.09
C ILE A 41 3.71 -8.43 -1.06
N GLY A 42 4.62 -7.58 -0.60
CA GLY A 42 5.20 -6.52 -1.43
C GLY A 42 6.37 -5.82 -0.77
N ARG A 43 7.03 -4.96 -1.53
CA ARG A 43 8.08 -4.08 -1.05
C ARG A 43 7.48 -2.77 -0.60
N TRP A 44 7.57 -2.47 0.69
CA TRP A 44 7.00 -1.29 1.30
C TRP A 44 8.07 -0.23 1.59
N GLN A 45 7.82 1.01 1.18
CA GLN A 45 8.70 2.13 1.46
C GLN A 45 7.93 3.40 1.77
N SER A 46 8.45 4.18 2.72
CA SER A 46 7.96 5.53 2.98
C SER A 46 8.64 6.51 2.05
N GLY A 47 7.93 7.55 1.64
CA GLY A 47 8.49 8.64 0.89
C GLY A 47 9.35 9.57 1.73
N SER A 48 9.77 10.69 1.12
CA SER A 48 10.57 11.73 1.75
C SER A 48 10.23 13.10 1.18
N THR A 49 10.48 14.14 1.96
CA THR A 49 10.34 15.54 1.53
C THR A 49 11.72 16.15 1.38
N PRO A 50 12.16 16.50 0.16
CA PRO A 50 13.36 17.28 -0.05
C PRO A 50 13.28 18.61 0.70
N SER A 51 14.43 19.14 1.14
CA SER A 51 14.44 20.43 1.86
C SER A 51 13.79 21.54 1.02
N ARG A 52 12.73 22.16 1.55
CA ARG A 52 12.05 23.31 0.91
C ARG A 52 12.94 24.56 0.81
N LEU A 53 14.02 24.62 1.59
CA LEU A 53 15.00 25.70 1.52
C LEU A 53 15.88 25.61 0.27
N ASN A 54 16.06 24.41 -0.30
CA ASN A 54 16.78 24.22 -1.54
C ASN A 54 15.81 24.24 -2.73
N LYS A 55 15.72 25.38 -3.40
CA LYS A 55 14.83 25.59 -4.55
C LYS A 55 15.19 24.72 -5.75
N ASP A 56 16.46 24.29 -5.87
CA ASP A 56 16.94 23.43 -6.96
C ASP A 56 16.35 22.02 -6.92
N TYR A 57 15.70 21.65 -5.81
CA TYR A 57 15.04 20.34 -5.69
C TYR A 57 13.64 20.30 -6.29
N TYR A 58 13.05 21.45 -6.64
CA TYR A 58 11.65 21.55 -7.05
C TYR A 58 11.51 22.06 -8.50
N ASN A 59 10.29 21.95 -9.03
CA ASN A 59 9.93 22.37 -10.39
C ASN A 59 10.71 21.64 -11.49
N GLY A 60 11.04 20.35 -11.26
CA GLY A 60 11.64 19.48 -12.26
C GLY A 60 10.60 18.68 -13.06
N ASN A 61 10.98 17.45 -13.41
CA ASN A 61 10.19 16.55 -14.25
C ASN A 61 9.75 15.25 -13.56
N ILE A 62 10.14 15.03 -12.29
CA ILE A 62 9.80 13.82 -11.53
C ILE A 62 8.57 14.12 -10.66
N PRO A 63 7.43 13.43 -10.89
CA PRO A 63 6.24 13.65 -10.09
C PRO A 63 6.49 13.35 -8.60
N TRP A 64 6.03 14.24 -7.72
CA TRP A 64 6.16 14.13 -6.28
C TRP A 64 4.82 14.32 -5.58
N LEU A 65 4.21 13.19 -5.21
CA LEU A 65 2.88 13.09 -4.64
C LEU A 65 2.88 13.40 -3.13
N LYS A 66 1.90 14.16 -2.71
CA LYS A 66 1.55 14.36 -1.30
C LYS A 66 0.28 13.58 -0.95
N THR A 67 0.09 13.27 0.32
CA THR A 67 -1.11 12.50 0.76
C THR A 67 -2.43 13.18 0.46
N GLY A 68 -2.43 14.52 0.27
CA GLY A 68 -3.61 15.27 -0.20
C GLY A 68 -4.04 14.93 -1.63
N ASP A 69 -3.13 14.42 -2.45
CA ASP A 69 -3.37 14.06 -3.85
C ASP A 69 -3.98 12.65 -4.00
N LEU A 70 -4.06 11.88 -2.92
CA LEU A 70 -4.70 10.57 -2.91
C LEU A 70 -6.24 10.72 -3.01
N ASN A 71 -6.84 9.97 -3.92
CA ASN A 71 -8.24 10.10 -4.32
C ASN A 71 -9.07 8.82 -4.18
N ASP A 72 -8.53 7.80 -3.51
CA ASP A 72 -9.16 6.47 -3.37
C ASP A 72 -9.40 5.76 -4.71
N GLY A 73 -8.49 5.97 -5.66
CA GLY A 73 -8.56 5.44 -7.01
C GLY A 73 -7.20 5.43 -7.70
N TYR A 74 -7.24 5.40 -9.02
CA TYR A 74 -6.04 5.53 -9.84
C TYR A 74 -5.57 6.99 -9.89
N ILE A 75 -4.29 7.20 -9.58
CA ILE A 75 -3.65 8.51 -9.62
C ILE A 75 -3.23 8.82 -11.04
N THR A 76 -3.97 9.71 -11.68
CA THR A 76 -3.75 10.15 -13.07
C THR A 76 -3.12 11.53 -13.17
N HIS A 77 -3.05 12.27 -12.05
CA HIS A 77 -2.48 13.62 -12.01
C HIS A 77 -1.77 13.85 -10.67
N ILE A 78 -0.54 14.37 -10.73
CA ILE A 78 0.26 14.79 -9.59
C ILE A 78 0.71 16.24 -9.86
N PRO A 79 0.33 17.21 -9.02
CA PRO A 79 0.54 18.63 -9.34
C PRO A 79 1.97 19.12 -9.06
N GLU A 80 2.75 18.46 -8.19
CA GLU A 80 4.10 18.89 -7.84
C GLU A 80 5.16 17.97 -8.43
N TYR A 81 6.32 18.56 -8.73
CA TYR A 81 7.44 17.87 -9.34
C TYR A 81 8.74 18.22 -8.62
N ILE A 82 9.64 17.26 -8.53
CA ILE A 82 11.01 17.43 -8.06
C ILE A 82 12.01 17.22 -9.20
N THR A 83 13.25 17.60 -8.96
CA THR A 83 14.33 17.47 -9.94
C THR A 83 15.09 16.15 -9.77
N GLU A 84 15.85 15.74 -10.81
CA GLU A 84 16.83 14.64 -10.73
C GLU A 84 17.84 14.88 -9.61
N LYS A 85 18.22 16.15 -9.34
CA LYS A 85 19.08 16.51 -8.23
C LYS A 85 18.48 16.11 -6.90
N ALA A 86 17.18 16.39 -6.69
CA ALA A 86 16.48 15.96 -5.47
C ALA A 86 16.44 14.44 -5.34
N LEU A 87 16.19 13.72 -6.43
CA LEU A 87 16.17 12.25 -6.41
C LEU A 87 17.54 11.66 -6.03
N ASN A 88 18.63 12.24 -6.53
CA ASN A 88 19.98 11.73 -6.35
C ASN A 88 20.62 12.14 -5.02
N GLU A 89 20.27 13.33 -4.49
CA GLU A 89 20.92 13.90 -3.31
C GLU A 89 20.11 13.72 -2.01
N THR A 90 18.88 13.20 -2.10
CA THR A 90 17.99 13.03 -0.93
C THR A 90 17.54 11.57 -0.76
N SER A 91 16.82 11.30 0.34
CA SER A 91 16.24 9.98 0.60
C SER A 91 14.94 9.69 -0.16
N VAL A 92 14.55 10.56 -1.08
CA VAL A 92 13.40 10.34 -1.95
C VAL A 92 13.58 9.08 -2.79
N LYS A 93 12.50 8.33 -2.98
CA LYS A 93 12.51 7.07 -3.75
C LYS A 93 11.45 7.11 -4.83
N LEU A 94 11.82 6.63 -6.01
CA LEU A 94 10.88 6.43 -7.11
C LEU A 94 10.09 5.15 -6.88
N ASN A 95 8.77 5.24 -6.98
CA ASN A 95 7.86 4.10 -6.94
C ASN A 95 7.40 3.81 -8.38
N PRO A 96 7.40 2.54 -8.83
CA PRO A 96 6.97 2.19 -10.18
C PRO A 96 5.45 2.38 -10.36
N ALA A 97 5.02 2.46 -11.62
CA ALA A 97 3.59 2.36 -11.95
C ALA A 97 2.98 1.08 -11.38
N GLY A 98 1.76 1.16 -10.89
CA GLY A 98 1.08 0.06 -10.21
C GLY A 98 1.33 -0.02 -8.71
N SER A 99 2.23 0.78 -8.14
CA SER A 99 2.39 0.86 -6.68
C SER A 99 1.11 1.31 -6.02
N VAL A 100 0.74 0.63 -4.93
CA VAL A 100 -0.40 1.00 -4.08
C VAL A 100 0.09 1.90 -2.96
N LEU A 101 -0.54 3.04 -2.79
CA LEU A 101 -0.17 4.09 -1.84
C LEU A 101 -1.17 4.16 -0.69
N ILE A 102 -0.68 4.43 0.52
CA ILE A 102 -1.52 4.71 1.70
C ILE A 102 -0.96 5.91 2.47
N ALA A 103 -1.85 6.83 2.86
CA ALA A 103 -1.52 7.95 3.72
C ALA A 103 -1.40 7.51 5.18
N MET A 104 -0.33 7.98 5.83
CA MET A 104 0.02 7.61 7.20
C MET A 104 -0.28 8.69 8.23
N TYR A 105 -0.48 9.96 7.84
CA TYR A 105 -0.52 11.10 8.77
C TYR A 105 -1.74 11.98 8.62
N GLY A 106 -2.19 12.52 9.76
CA GLY A 106 -3.18 13.58 9.86
C GLY A 106 -4.56 13.22 9.33
N ALA A 107 -5.28 14.20 8.83
CA ALA A 107 -6.65 14.04 8.31
C ALA A 107 -6.77 13.14 7.07
N THR A 108 -5.63 12.78 6.46
CA THR A 108 -5.60 11.92 5.27
C THR A 108 -5.33 10.45 5.59
N ILE A 109 -5.12 10.06 6.86
CA ILE A 109 -4.86 8.66 7.24
C ILE A 109 -5.87 7.73 6.58
N GLY A 110 -5.32 6.65 5.98
CA GLY A 110 -6.12 5.64 5.32
C GLY A 110 -6.63 6.03 3.93
N LYS A 111 -6.35 7.25 3.41
CA LYS A 111 -6.53 7.53 1.99
C LYS A 111 -5.53 6.71 1.18
N ILE A 112 -5.98 6.15 0.07
CA ILE A 112 -5.20 5.25 -0.77
C ILE A 112 -5.22 5.68 -2.23
N GLY A 113 -4.31 5.10 -3.02
CA GLY A 113 -4.28 5.31 -4.46
C GLY A 113 -3.41 4.28 -5.16
N ILE A 114 -3.57 4.15 -6.48
CA ILE A 114 -2.73 3.32 -7.34
C ILE A 114 -2.04 4.22 -8.35
N LEU A 115 -0.71 4.20 -8.41
CA LEU A 115 0.04 4.97 -9.40
C LEU A 115 -0.21 4.44 -10.82
N THR A 116 -0.52 5.33 -11.75
CA THR A 116 -0.61 4.99 -13.19
C THR A 116 0.70 5.16 -13.93
N TYR A 117 1.64 5.90 -13.36
CA TYR A 117 3.00 6.13 -13.84
C TYR A 117 3.97 6.23 -12.66
N PRO A 118 5.30 6.11 -12.90
CA PRO A 118 6.28 6.22 -11.83
C PRO A 118 6.24 7.58 -11.13
N ALA A 119 6.27 7.59 -9.79
CA ALA A 119 6.24 8.81 -9.00
C ALA A 119 6.98 8.65 -7.68
N THR A 120 7.44 9.75 -7.13
CA THR A 120 7.96 9.86 -5.76
C THR A 120 6.84 10.33 -4.83
N THR A 121 7.03 10.18 -3.52
CA THR A 121 6.03 10.56 -2.52
C THR A 121 6.67 11.31 -1.35
N ASN A 122 5.87 12.09 -0.61
CA ASN A 122 6.31 12.67 0.64
C ASN A 122 6.40 11.62 1.76
N GLN A 123 6.99 11.96 2.91
CA GLN A 123 7.18 11.07 4.06
C GLN A 123 5.87 10.60 4.72
N ALA A 124 4.76 11.31 4.49
CA ALA A 124 3.46 10.95 5.03
C ALA A 124 2.75 9.86 4.21
N CYS A 125 3.35 9.43 3.09
CA CYS A 125 2.84 8.40 2.21
C CYS A 125 3.73 7.15 2.28
N CYS A 126 3.10 5.98 2.41
CA CYS A 126 3.75 4.69 2.27
C CYS A 126 3.32 4.03 0.96
N ALA A 127 4.27 3.51 0.20
CA ALA A 127 4.05 2.86 -1.08
C ALA A 127 4.36 1.38 -1.00
N CYS A 128 3.56 0.55 -1.66
CA CYS A 128 3.77 -0.87 -1.84
C CYS A 128 3.89 -1.22 -3.32
N GLU A 129 5.05 -1.75 -3.71
CA GLU A 129 5.22 -2.50 -4.95
C GLU A 129 4.88 -3.95 -4.67
N THR A 130 3.76 -4.46 -5.19
CA THR A 130 3.33 -5.85 -4.95
C THR A 130 4.23 -6.84 -5.64
N PHE A 131 4.50 -7.98 -4.98
CA PHE A 131 5.24 -9.06 -5.60
C PHE A 131 4.41 -9.78 -6.67
N ASN A 132 5.10 -10.46 -7.60
CA ASN A 132 4.45 -11.21 -8.66
C ASN A 132 3.48 -12.27 -8.09
N GLY A 133 2.23 -12.23 -8.55
CA GLY A 133 1.14 -13.08 -8.04
C GLY A 133 0.31 -12.44 -6.93
N ILE A 134 0.59 -11.18 -6.58
CA ILE A 134 -0.29 -10.35 -5.77
C ILE A 134 -0.94 -9.30 -6.66
N ASP A 135 -2.25 -9.32 -6.70
CA ASP A 135 -3.03 -8.34 -7.46
C ASP A 135 -3.05 -7.00 -6.72
N LYS A 136 -2.59 -5.93 -7.39
CA LYS A 136 -2.53 -4.59 -6.79
C LYS A 136 -3.90 -4.04 -6.38
N GLU A 137 -4.95 -4.41 -7.13
CA GLU A 137 -6.31 -3.96 -6.80
C GLU A 137 -6.91 -4.77 -5.65
N PHE A 138 -6.53 -6.03 -5.50
CA PHE A 138 -6.87 -6.80 -4.30
C PHE A 138 -6.26 -6.13 -3.06
N LEU A 139 -4.99 -5.76 -3.11
CA LEU A 139 -4.36 -4.99 -2.03
C LEU A 139 -5.06 -3.65 -1.81
N PHE A 140 -5.38 -2.92 -2.88
CA PHE A 140 -6.08 -1.64 -2.80
C PHE A 140 -7.44 -1.79 -2.08
N PHE A 141 -8.28 -2.75 -2.47
CA PHE A 141 -9.59 -2.97 -1.84
C PHE A 141 -9.44 -3.48 -0.40
N PHE A 142 -8.43 -4.29 -0.12
CA PHE A 142 -8.12 -4.70 1.25
C PHE A 142 -7.79 -3.48 2.13
N LEU A 143 -6.89 -2.61 1.69
CA LEU A 143 -6.54 -1.38 2.44
C LEU A 143 -7.75 -0.45 2.60
N LEU A 144 -8.59 -0.34 1.57
CA LEU A 144 -9.82 0.45 1.63
C LEU A 144 -10.79 -0.09 2.70
N SER A 145 -10.98 -1.41 2.77
CA SER A 145 -11.87 -2.04 3.76
C SER A 145 -11.34 -1.92 5.20
N HIS A 146 -10.02 -1.75 5.39
CA HIS A 146 -9.38 -1.63 6.69
C HIS A 146 -9.10 -0.18 7.11
N ARG A 147 -9.63 0.80 6.38
CA ARG A 147 -9.39 2.23 6.64
C ARG A 147 -9.67 2.63 8.10
N ASP A 148 -10.82 2.24 8.63
CA ASP A 148 -11.22 2.59 10.00
C ASP A 148 -10.29 2.00 11.04
N GLU A 149 -9.73 0.82 10.78
CA GLU A 149 -8.72 0.20 11.65
C GLU A 149 -7.42 0.99 11.61
N PHE A 150 -6.95 1.39 10.44
CA PHE A 150 -5.76 2.24 10.30
C PHE A 150 -5.94 3.59 11.00
N ILE A 151 -7.12 4.21 10.88
CA ILE A 151 -7.43 5.46 11.59
C ILE A 151 -7.36 5.22 13.11
N LYS A 152 -7.96 4.14 13.63
CA LYS A 152 -7.89 3.78 15.06
C LYS A 152 -6.46 3.52 15.52
N MET A 153 -5.63 2.84 14.70
CA MET A 153 -4.21 2.58 15.00
C MET A 153 -3.39 3.86 15.06
N GLY A 154 -3.82 4.93 14.37
CA GLY A 154 -3.16 6.24 14.37
C GLY A 154 -3.21 6.95 15.72
N GLY A 155 -4.07 6.52 16.62
CA GLY A 155 -4.23 7.10 17.97
C GLY A 155 -5.02 8.41 17.98
N GLY A 156 -5.62 8.74 19.13
CA GLY A 156 -6.50 9.89 19.32
C GLY A 156 -5.80 11.23 19.62
N GLY A 157 -4.57 11.43 19.16
CA GLY A 157 -3.83 12.70 19.38
C GLY A 157 -4.24 13.80 18.40
N ALA A 158 -3.77 15.02 18.64
CA ALA A 158 -4.03 16.20 17.79
C ALA A 158 -3.50 16.01 16.34
N GLN A 159 -2.52 15.12 16.13
CA GLN A 159 -2.02 14.69 14.83
C GLN A 159 -1.91 13.16 14.80
N PRO A 160 -2.99 12.45 14.42
CA PRO A 160 -2.97 11.01 14.33
C PRO A 160 -1.91 10.56 13.31
N ASN A 161 -1.18 9.48 13.64
CA ASN A 161 -0.05 8.98 12.86
C ASN A 161 0.01 7.46 12.96
N ILE A 162 0.07 6.79 11.82
CA ILE A 162 0.33 5.36 11.74
C ILE A 162 1.73 5.13 11.17
N SER A 163 2.54 4.30 11.82
CA SER A 163 3.87 3.97 11.28
C SER A 163 3.78 2.94 10.15
N LYS A 164 4.78 2.95 9.25
CA LYS A 164 4.94 1.90 8.25
C LYS A 164 4.98 0.51 8.90
N GLU A 165 5.61 0.39 10.07
CA GLU A 165 5.69 -0.87 10.80
C GLU A 165 4.31 -1.43 11.18
N LYS A 166 3.41 -0.59 11.67
CA LYS A 166 2.03 -1.00 11.95
C LYS A 166 1.32 -1.49 10.69
N ILE A 167 1.50 -0.79 9.55
CA ILE A 167 0.91 -1.19 8.27
C ILE A 167 1.44 -2.56 7.84
N ILE A 168 2.75 -2.75 7.77
CA ILE A 168 3.34 -4.00 7.27
C ILE A 168 3.07 -5.21 8.14
N ASN A 169 2.77 -5.01 9.43
CA ASN A 169 2.41 -6.06 10.38
C ASN A 169 0.90 -6.37 10.41
N THR A 170 0.08 -5.63 9.66
CA THR A 170 -1.35 -5.92 9.53
C THR A 170 -1.56 -7.26 8.83
N TYR A 171 -2.40 -8.11 9.40
CA TYR A 171 -2.77 -9.40 8.81
C TYR A 171 -3.68 -9.22 7.60
N ILE A 172 -3.44 -10.03 6.58
CA ILE A 172 -4.25 -10.09 5.37
C ILE A 172 -4.57 -11.56 5.05
N PRO A 173 -5.85 -11.90 4.82
CA PRO A 173 -6.24 -13.22 4.33
C PRO A 173 -5.96 -13.27 2.83
N LEU A 174 -4.92 -13.99 2.42
CA LEU A 174 -4.46 -14.03 1.03
C LEU A 174 -5.09 -15.21 0.27
N PRO A 175 -5.90 -14.95 -0.77
CA PRO A 175 -6.40 -15.96 -1.69
C PRO A 175 -5.33 -16.38 -2.71
N PRO A 176 -5.50 -17.52 -3.41
CA PRO A 176 -4.79 -17.79 -4.66
C PRO A 176 -5.02 -16.68 -5.68
N PHE A 177 -4.04 -16.44 -6.57
CA PHE A 177 -4.06 -15.28 -7.50
C PHE A 177 -5.34 -15.20 -8.37
N ALA A 178 -5.83 -16.35 -8.87
CA ALA A 178 -7.06 -16.37 -9.64
C ALA A 178 -8.28 -15.92 -8.81
N GLU A 179 -8.29 -16.24 -7.52
CA GLU A 179 -9.34 -15.83 -6.59
C GLU A 179 -9.27 -14.33 -6.28
N GLN A 180 -8.05 -13.78 -6.11
CA GLN A 180 -7.87 -12.32 -5.94
C GLN A 180 -8.54 -11.58 -7.09
N LYS A 181 -8.31 -12.01 -8.35
CA LYS A 181 -8.94 -11.41 -9.53
C LYS A 181 -10.46 -11.54 -9.55
N ARG A 182 -11.02 -12.70 -9.10
CA ARG A 182 -12.48 -12.87 -8.99
C ARG A 182 -13.08 -11.91 -7.97
N ILE A 183 -12.43 -11.75 -6.82
CA ILE A 183 -12.85 -10.82 -5.78
C ILE A 183 -12.84 -9.39 -6.31
N VAL A 184 -11.74 -8.96 -6.94
CA VAL A 184 -11.62 -7.63 -7.56
C VAL A 184 -12.75 -7.38 -8.57
N SER A 185 -13.00 -8.36 -9.45
CA SER A 185 -14.09 -8.27 -10.43
C SER A 185 -15.47 -8.14 -9.77
N ALA A 186 -15.73 -8.91 -8.71
CA ALA A 186 -16.99 -8.85 -7.98
C ALA A 186 -17.20 -7.51 -7.27
N VAL A 187 -16.14 -7.00 -6.60
CA VAL A 187 -16.17 -5.69 -5.93
C VAL A 187 -16.44 -4.58 -6.94
N ARG A 188 -15.74 -4.56 -8.07
CA ARG A 188 -15.96 -3.55 -9.13
C ARG A 188 -17.40 -3.57 -9.66
N LYS A 189 -17.97 -4.76 -9.89
CA LYS A 189 -19.37 -4.88 -10.33
C LYS A 189 -20.35 -4.33 -9.30
N ALA A 190 -20.09 -4.57 -8.02
CA ALA A 190 -20.94 -4.03 -6.95
C ALA A 190 -20.89 -2.50 -6.91
N PHE A 191 -19.73 -1.87 -7.08
CA PHE A 191 -19.62 -0.40 -7.13
C PHE A 191 -20.38 0.19 -8.34
N VAL A 192 -20.28 -0.42 -9.53
CA VAL A 192 -21.02 0.04 -10.73
C VAL A 192 -22.55 -0.04 -10.56
N GLN A 193 -23.05 -0.90 -9.68
CA GLN A 193 -24.49 -1.01 -9.43
C GLN A 193 -25.00 0.02 -8.40
N LEU A 194 -24.11 0.70 -7.70
CA LEU A 194 -24.44 1.70 -6.67
C LEU A 194 -24.39 3.14 -7.20
N ASP A 195 -23.75 3.36 -8.36
CA ASP A 195 -23.71 4.63 -9.10
C ASP A 195 -24.91 4.73 -10.07
#